data_2886892ac3daac8cf60e66609a72d61c
#
_entry.id   2886892ac3daac8cf60e66609a72d61c
#
_cell.length_a   1.000
_cell.length_b   1.000
_cell.length_c   1.000
_cell.angle_alpha   90.00
_cell.angle_beta   90.00
_cell.angle_gamma   90.00
#
_symmetry.space_group_name_H-M   'P 1'
#
loop_
_entity.id
_entity.type
_entity.pdbx_description
1 polymer ?
#
loop_
_entity_poly.entity_id
_entity_poly.type
_entity_poly.pdbx_seq_one_letter_code
_entity_poly.pdbx_strand_id
1 'polypeptide(L)'
;MHRRLLGLAFACFCAGQLTLQAQDFKLFDRDVAIHGFASQGFAYTNTNNWLTMDTSQGSAAFTDFGVNVSTNVTDKLRVGAQLYDRNLGQLGQYHPSLDWAVADYRLKSWFGVRAGKVKTTMGLYTDTQDLDFLRTFALLPQSVYPTDIRDATIAHTGGDIYGDVSLKRGLGDLSYTAYVGHRSDSIHSGYVYLATQYGLHYSSYGGLQYGGDLRWKTPLKGLLIGASRMDEDITGKATVVNTTGIGPSTFPETDHSKADWTNQFYGEYTVGKLRIDSEYRRFLNDADYSAFGGVVLTNETDVRGWYVSGTYRVMKRLALGSYYSRYSVTSVSGGPEGVYAPNQTDTGLPENHVYDKVVSARVDLKKFWNVKVEGHFMNGYGFSTFPDGFYPEVNPHGFNNNTNALVVKTGVNF
;
A
#
# COMPACT_ATOMS: atom_id res chain seq x y z
N MET A 1 28.83 14.82 -12.34
CA MET A 1 28.70 15.36 -10.97
C MET A 1 27.95 14.44 -9.99
N HIS A 2 27.18 13.44 -10.46
CA HIS A 2 26.37 12.53 -9.60
C HIS A 2 27.14 11.43 -8.84
N ARG A 3 28.35 11.05 -9.29
CA ARG A 3 29.15 10.00 -8.60
C ARG A 3 29.73 10.40 -7.24
N ARG A 4 29.83 11.70 -6.92
CA ARG A 4 30.36 12.17 -5.62
C ARG A 4 29.31 12.29 -4.53
N LEU A 5 28.02 12.42 -4.87
CA LEU A 5 26.94 12.52 -3.89
C LEU A 5 26.57 11.14 -3.30
N LEU A 6 26.64 10.05 -4.07
CA LEU A 6 26.42 8.69 -3.54
C LEU A 6 27.47 8.29 -2.48
N GLY A 7 28.74 8.72 -2.68
CA GLY A 7 29.80 8.45 -1.70
C GLY A 7 29.63 9.20 -0.38
N LEU A 8 29.06 10.40 -0.39
CA LEU A 8 28.83 11.17 0.84
C LEU A 8 27.63 10.64 1.66
N ALA A 9 26.55 10.22 1.00
CA ALA A 9 25.40 9.64 1.69
C ALA A 9 25.77 8.32 2.40
N PHE A 10 26.60 7.49 1.75
CA PHE A 10 27.08 6.24 2.35
C PHE A 10 28.11 6.47 3.47
N ALA A 11 28.95 7.52 3.34
CA ALA A 11 29.95 7.88 4.36
C ALA A 11 29.32 8.49 5.62
N CYS A 12 28.23 9.27 5.51
CA CYS A 12 27.50 9.78 6.67
C CYS A 12 26.80 8.67 7.46
N PHE A 13 26.39 7.58 6.79
CA PHE A 13 25.77 6.43 7.44
C PHE A 13 26.76 5.58 8.25
N CYS A 14 28.06 5.62 7.90
CA CYS A 14 29.11 4.84 8.57
C CYS A 14 29.82 5.58 9.72
N ALA A 15 29.66 6.89 9.87
CA ALA A 15 30.45 7.70 10.80
C ALA A 15 29.82 7.92 12.19
N GLY A 16 28.58 7.45 12.42
CA GLY A 16 27.92 7.58 13.72
C GLY A 16 27.69 6.21 14.34
N GLN A 17 28.39 5.86 15.42
CA GLN A 17 27.88 4.88 16.40
C GLN A 17 26.71 5.53 17.15
N LEU A 18 25.64 5.91 16.42
CA LEU A 18 24.38 6.24 17.04
C LEU A 18 23.80 4.90 17.52
N THR A 19 23.76 4.71 18.83
CA THR A 19 22.88 3.72 19.43
C THR A 19 21.45 4.15 19.13
N LEU A 20 20.94 3.73 17.97
CA LEU A 20 19.52 3.85 17.62
C LEU A 20 18.74 2.96 18.59
N GLN A 21 18.31 3.50 19.69
CA GLN A 21 17.40 2.88 20.64
C GLN A 21 16.15 3.74 20.68
N ALA A 22 14.98 3.08 20.75
CA ALA A 22 13.74 3.77 21.12
C ALA A 22 14.01 4.63 22.34
N GLN A 23 13.72 5.92 22.24
CA GLN A 23 13.94 6.83 23.35
C GLN A 23 12.65 7.03 24.11
N ASP A 24 12.59 6.42 25.30
CA ASP A 24 11.58 6.77 26.28
C ASP A 24 12.13 7.95 27.12
N PHE A 25 11.45 9.07 27.13
CA PHE A 25 11.78 10.21 27.96
C PHE A 25 10.53 10.71 28.70
N LYS A 26 10.76 11.36 29.84
CA LYS A 26 9.64 11.95 30.60
C LYS A 26 9.39 13.38 30.15
N LEU A 27 8.16 13.63 29.73
CA LEU A 27 7.67 14.97 29.46
C LEU A 27 6.40 15.21 30.32
N PHE A 28 6.42 16.23 31.17
CA PHE A 28 5.31 16.51 32.12
C PHE A 28 4.89 15.28 32.94
N ASP A 29 5.87 14.56 33.53
CA ASP A 29 5.69 13.31 34.30
C ASP A 29 5.07 12.13 33.54
N ARG A 30 5.07 12.17 32.20
CA ARG A 30 4.57 11.09 31.34
C ARG A 30 5.72 10.47 30.55
N ASP A 31 5.65 9.16 30.40
CA ASP A 31 6.54 8.45 29.51
C ASP A 31 6.13 8.68 28.05
N VAL A 32 7.04 9.28 27.27
CA VAL A 32 6.86 9.52 25.83
C VAL A 32 7.80 8.60 25.08
N ALA A 33 7.22 7.76 24.22
CA ALA A 33 7.95 6.85 23.35
C ALA A 33 8.13 7.48 21.97
N ILE A 34 9.36 7.52 21.48
CA ILE A 34 9.68 7.90 20.10
C ILE A 34 10.26 6.69 19.39
N HIS A 35 9.66 6.34 18.26
CA HIS A 35 10.14 5.28 17.38
C HIS A 35 10.29 5.83 15.96
N GLY A 36 11.19 5.21 15.20
CA GLY A 36 11.36 5.57 13.82
C GLY A 36 11.90 4.42 13.00
N PHE A 37 11.76 4.59 11.69
CA PHE A 37 12.33 3.68 10.70
C PHE A 37 12.76 4.48 9.47
N ALA A 38 13.75 3.95 8.78
CA ALA A 38 14.15 4.44 7.47
C ALA A 38 14.62 3.27 6.63
N SER A 39 14.34 3.33 5.34
CA SER A 39 14.84 2.37 4.38
C SER A 39 15.30 3.03 3.10
N GLN A 40 16.30 2.40 2.46
CA GLN A 40 16.82 2.75 1.15
C GLN A 40 16.83 1.51 0.29
N GLY A 41 16.14 1.57 -0.85
CA GLY A 41 16.14 0.53 -1.86
C GLY A 41 16.92 0.93 -3.10
N PHE A 42 17.24 -0.09 -3.89
CA PHE A 42 17.70 -0.01 -5.26
C PHE A 42 16.93 -1.05 -6.06
N ALA A 43 16.42 -0.67 -7.24
CA ALA A 43 15.71 -1.57 -8.14
C ALA A 43 16.35 -1.53 -9.54
N TYR A 44 16.46 -2.70 -10.15
CA TYR A 44 16.90 -2.88 -11.54
C TYR A 44 15.95 -3.83 -12.26
N THR A 45 15.56 -3.50 -13.48
CA THR A 45 14.77 -4.36 -14.36
C THR A 45 15.45 -4.59 -15.69
N ASN A 46 15.19 -5.73 -16.30
CA ASN A 46 15.81 -6.07 -17.60
C ASN A 46 15.04 -5.51 -18.80
N THR A 47 13.78 -5.11 -18.64
CA THR A 47 12.90 -4.64 -19.74
C THR A 47 12.09 -3.40 -19.31
N ASN A 48 10.87 -3.58 -18.82
CA ASN A 48 10.00 -2.47 -18.46
C ASN A 48 10.48 -1.74 -17.20
N ASN A 49 10.38 -0.43 -17.20
CA ASN A 49 10.51 0.37 -16.00
C ASN A 49 9.34 0.11 -15.05
N TRP A 50 9.59 0.13 -13.73
CA TRP A 50 8.65 -0.31 -12.71
C TRP A 50 8.53 0.71 -11.57
N LEU A 51 7.33 0.82 -10.96
CA LEU A 51 7.04 1.68 -9.81
C LEU A 51 7.39 3.16 -10.03
N THR A 52 7.06 3.70 -11.20
CA THR A 52 7.38 5.08 -11.63
C THR A 52 8.87 5.44 -11.63
N MET A 53 9.75 4.45 -11.54
CA MET A 53 11.20 4.61 -11.52
C MET A 53 11.83 4.21 -12.88
N ASP A 54 12.96 4.80 -13.23
CA ASP A 54 13.77 4.35 -14.37
C ASP A 54 14.63 3.14 -13.99
N THR A 55 13.95 2.00 -13.74
CA THR A 55 14.59 0.79 -13.23
C THR A 55 15.38 0.04 -14.26
N SER A 56 15.12 0.21 -15.57
CA SER A 56 15.90 -0.41 -16.64
C SER A 56 17.35 0.09 -16.68
N GLN A 57 17.61 1.28 -16.14
CA GLN A 57 18.95 1.84 -15.94
C GLN A 57 19.47 1.62 -14.50
N GLY A 58 18.65 1.06 -13.64
CA GLY A 58 18.89 0.95 -12.21
C GLY A 58 18.56 2.24 -11.45
N SER A 59 17.65 2.17 -10.49
CA SER A 59 17.16 3.32 -9.75
C SER A 59 17.32 3.14 -8.25
N ALA A 60 17.80 4.19 -7.57
CA ALA A 60 17.81 4.33 -6.12
C ALA A 60 16.72 5.29 -5.61
N ALA A 61 15.78 5.71 -6.48
CA ALA A 61 14.61 6.49 -6.09
C ALA A 61 13.57 5.64 -5.37
N PHE A 62 14.02 4.92 -4.34
CA PHE A 62 13.24 3.98 -3.55
C PHE A 62 13.60 4.14 -2.07
N THR A 63 13.00 5.11 -1.43
CA THR A 63 13.27 5.47 -0.04
C THR A 63 11.95 5.63 0.72
N ASP A 64 11.92 5.20 1.96
CA ASP A 64 10.85 5.54 2.89
C ASP A 64 11.40 5.74 4.30
N PHE A 65 10.79 6.64 5.05
CA PHE A 65 11.08 6.83 6.47
C PHE A 65 9.85 7.32 7.24
N GLY A 66 9.80 7.01 8.51
CA GLY A 66 8.76 7.46 9.40
C GLY A 66 9.29 7.68 10.81
N VAL A 67 8.71 8.65 11.49
CA VAL A 67 8.94 8.92 12.92
C VAL A 67 7.59 9.03 13.59
N ASN A 68 7.41 8.28 14.67
CA ASN A 68 6.20 8.38 15.47
C ASN A 68 6.51 8.70 16.93
N VAL A 69 5.56 9.37 17.54
CA VAL A 69 5.57 9.71 18.97
C VAL A 69 4.27 9.23 19.59
N SER A 70 4.34 8.64 20.75
CA SER A 70 3.13 8.25 21.49
C SER A 70 3.33 8.32 23.00
N THR A 71 2.23 8.54 23.72
CA THR A 71 2.20 8.56 25.19
C THR A 71 0.87 8.05 25.72
N ASN A 72 0.89 7.46 26.90
CA ASN A 72 -0.31 7.11 27.65
C ASN A 72 -0.74 8.34 28.49
N VAL A 73 -1.86 8.94 28.10
CA VAL A 73 -2.45 10.07 28.83
C VAL A 73 -3.09 9.60 30.13
N THR A 74 -3.71 8.42 30.11
CA THR A 74 -4.22 7.68 31.26
C THR A 74 -3.99 6.18 31.04
N ASP A 75 -4.33 5.35 32.02
CA ASP A 75 -4.26 3.87 31.85
C ASP A 75 -5.14 3.34 30.70
N LYS A 76 -6.10 4.15 30.22
CA LYS A 76 -7.04 3.77 29.15
C LYS A 76 -6.93 4.62 27.89
N LEU A 77 -6.27 5.78 27.95
CA LEU A 77 -6.16 6.72 26.85
C LEU A 77 -4.71 6.84 26.42
N ARG A 78 -4.42 6.41 25.21
CA ARG A 78 -3.16 6.61 24.49
C ARG A 78 -3.39 7.64 23.39
N VAL A 79 -2.40 8.48 23.13
CA VAL A 79 -2.35 9.37 21.96
C VAL A 79 -1.03 9.16 21.24
N GLY A 80 -1.03 9.35 19.94
CA GLY A 80 0.18 9.27 19.14
C GLY A 80 -0.04 9.78 17.73
N ALA A 81 1.08 10.03 17.04
CA ALA A 81 1.11 10.48 15.66
C ALA A 81 2.37 9.98 14.95
N GLN A 82 2.31 9.82 13.63
CA GLN A 82 3.42 9.47 12.76
C GLN A 82 3.49 10.45 11.59
N LEU A 83 4.68 10.99 11.40
CA LEU A 83 5.07 11.60 10.13
C LEU A 83 5.73 10.53 9.27
N TYR A 84 5.35 10.49 8.01
CA TYR A 84 5.87 9.55 7.02
C TYR A 84 6.25 10.30 5.75
N ASP A 85 7.31 9.85 5.12
CA ASP A 85 7.76 10.36 3.84
C ASP A 85 8.34 9.23 3.00
N ARG A 86 8.23 9.37 1.69
CA ARG A 86 8.79 8.43 0.73
C ARG A 86 9.26 9.10 -0.55
N ASN A 87 10.14 8.41 -1.23
CA ASN A 87 10.45 8.65 -2.64
C ASN A 87 10.36 7.32 -3.39
N LEU A 88 9.42 7.23 -4.32
CA LEU A 88 9.22 6.07 -5.18
C LEU A 88 9.10 6.56 -6.64
N GLY A 89 10.27 6.86 -7.25
CA GLY A 89 10.31 7.47 -8.56
C GLY A 89 9.65 8.85 -8.60
N GLN A 90 8.50 8.96 -9.24
CA GLN A 90 7.71 10.18 -9.32
C GLN A 90 6.73 10.37 -8.15
N LEU A 91 6.58 9.35 -7.30
CA LEU A 91 5.65 9.39 -6.17
C LEU A 91 6.33 9.82 -4.87
N GLY A 92 5.61 10.57 -4.06
CA GLY A 92 6.04 11.06 -2.76
C GLY A 92 7.07 12.19 -2.86
N GLN A 93 8.15 12.01 -3.60
CA GLN A 93 9.20 13.01 -3.89
C GLN A 93 9.67 13.79 -2.65
N TYR A 94 9.77 13.10 -1.52
CA TYR A 94 10.16 13.69 -0.22
C TYR A 94 9.21 14.80 0.26
N HIS A 95 7.90 14.59 0.12
CA HIS A 95 6.87 15.46 0.71
C HIS A 95 6.31 14.80 1.98
N PRO A 96 6.81 15.19 3.18
CA PRO A 96 6.36 14.59 4.43
C PRO A 96 4.86 14.76 4.63
N SER A 97 4.20 13.71 5.09
CA SER A 97 2.78 13.71 5.37
C SER A 97 2.50 13.18 6.78
N LEU A 98 1.38 13.62 7.35
CA LEU A 98 0.85 13.01 8.56
C LEU A 98 0.23 11.68 8.17
N ASP A 99 0.91 10.58 8.49
CA ASP A 99 0.46 9.23 8.13
C ASP A 99 -0.73 8.80 9.01
N TRP A 100 -0.59 9.01 10.32
CA TRP A 100 -1.68 8.84 11.28
C TRP A 100 -1.49 9.77 12.50
N ALA A 101 -2.61 10.10 13.15
CA ALA A 101 -2.65 10.81 14.44
C ALA A 101 -3.92 10.42 15.17
N VAL A 102 -3.81 9.73 16.28
CA VAL A 102 -4.91 9.02 16.91
C VAL A 102 -4.98 9.25 18.41
N ALA A 103 -6.20 9.41 18.92
CA ALA A 103 -6.55 9.19 20.32
C ALA A 103 -7.23 7.81 20.42
N ASP A 104 -6.66 6.92 21.22
CA ASP A 104 -7.10 5.54 21.42
C ASP A 104 -7.57 5.37 22.87
N TYR A 105 -8.87 5.15 23.06
CA TYR A 105 -9.49 4.94 24.37
C TYR A 105 -9.98 3.51 24.51
N ARG A 106 -9.28 2.70 25.29
CA ARG A 106 -9.58 1.30 25.54
C ARG A 106 -10.34 1.13 26.85
N LEU A 107 -11.66 0.91 26.77
CA LEU A 107 -12.50 0.68 27.94
C LEU A 107 -12.26 -0.71 28.56
N LYS A 108 -12.25 -1.75 27.70
CA LYS A 108 -12.05 -3.16 28.04
C LYS A 108 -11.29 -3.88 26.93
N SER A 109 -10.85 -5.09 27.16
CA SER A 109 -10.19 -5.90 26.11
C SER A 109 -11.06 -6.04 24.87
N TRP A 110 -12.36 -6.21 25.06
CA TRP A 110 -13.31 -6.44 23.98
C TRP A 110 -13.94 -5.16 23.42
N PHE A 111 -13.63 -3.96 23.94
CA PHE A 111 -14.17 -2.70 23.43
C PHE A 111 -13.21 -1.53 23.64
N GLY A 112 -12.79 -0.94 22.55
CA GLY A 112 -12.04 0.31 22.45
C GLY A 112 -12.60 1.19 21.34
N VAL A 113 -12.24 2.47 21.37
CA VAL A 113 -12.62 3.48 20.37
C VAL A 113 -11.38 4.26 20.00
N ARG A 114 -11.15 4.46 18.70
CA ARG A 114 -10.10 5.36 18.19
C ARG A 114 -10.72 6.50 17.38
N ALA A 115 -10.12 7.67 17.48
CA ALA A 115 -10.54 8.85 16.71
C ALA A 115 -9.31 9.67 16.26
N GLY A 116 -9.43 10.30 15.09
CA GLY A 116 -8.39 11.08 14.45
C GLY A 116 -8.10 10.62 13.02
N LYS A 117 -6.86 10.70 12.55
CA LYS A 117 -6.40 10.00 11.35
C LYS A 117 -5.94 8.61 11.77
N VAL A 118 -6.82 7.63 11.57
CA VAL A 118 -6.67 6.26 12.06
C VAL A 118 -6.20 5.37 10.92
N LYS A 119 -5.24 4.46 11.18
CA LYS A 119 -4.85 3.44 10.19
C LYS A 119 -6.01 2.51 9.88
N THR A 120 -6.27 2.31 8.60
CA THR A 120 -7.32 1.42 8.12
C THR A 120 -6.91 -0.03 8.32
N THR A 121 -7.72 -0.79 9.05
CA THR A 121 -7.48 -2.22 9.27
C THR A 121 -8.14 -3.01 8.15
N MET A 122 -7.33 -3.64 7.29
CA MET A 122 -7.78 -4.48 6.17
C MET A 122 -6.70 -5.50 5.81
N GLY A 123 -7.06 -6.77 5.67
CA GLY A 123 -6.12 -7.84 5.37
C GLY A 123 -5.06 -8.05 6.44
N LEU A 124 -3.96 -8.71 6.10
CA LEU A 124 -2.87 -8.99 7.05
C LEU A 124 -1.99 -7.78 7.34
N TYR A 125 -1.81 -6.86 6.38
CA TYR A 125 -0.69 -5.92 6.41
C TYR A 125 -1.03 -4.44 6.16
N THR A 126 -2.29 -4.06 5.87
CA THR A 126 -2.60 -2.65 5.54
C THR A 126 -2.16 -1.68 6.64
N ASP A 127 -2.46 -2.01 7.90
CA ASP A 127 -2.10 -1.18 9.05
C ASP A 127 -0.60 -1.18 9.40
N THR A 128 0.18 -2.11 8.83
CA THR A 128 1.63 -2.24 9.03
C THR A 128 2.43 -2.17 7.72
N GLN A 129 1.82 -1.72 6.63
CA GLN A 129 2.45 -1.72 5.30
C GLN A 129 3.75 -0.90 5.24
N ASP A 130 3.85 0.16 6.03
CA ASP A 130 5.04 0.99 6.20
C ASP A 130 6.17 0.34 7.02
N LEU A 131 5.86 -0.68 7.83
CA LEU A 131 6.81 -1.33 8.73
C LEU A 131 7.52 -2.50 8.05
N ASP A 132 8.31 -2.22 7.03
CA ASP A 132 8.95 -3.25 6.21
C ASP A 132 9.93 -4.13 7.02
N PHE A 133 10.51 -3.59 8.09
CA PHE A 133 11.39 -4.34 8.99
C PHE A 133 10.71 -5.54 9.69
N LEU A 134 9.38 -5.61 9.69
CA LEU A 134 8.64 -6.76 10.23
C LEU A 134 8.61 -7.96 9.28
N ARG A 135 8.96 -7.79 8.00
CA ARG A 135 8.76 -8.78 6.94
C ARG A 135 10.07 -9.26 6.33
N THR A 136 10.04 -10.46 5.74
CA THR A 136 11.17 -11.02 4.98
C THR A 136 11.29 -10.33 3.62
N PHE A 137 10.18 -10.03 2.98
CA PHE A 137 10.12 -9.41 1.66
C PHE A 137 10.48 -7.92 1.69
N ALA A 138 11.12 -7.43 0.63
CA ALA A 138 11.40 -6.01 0.40
C ALA A 138 10.12 -5.26 0.00
N LEU A 139 9.29 -5.90 -0.80
CA LEU A 139 7.96 -5.45 -1.22
C LEU A 139 6.91 -6.48 -0.81
N LEU A 140 5.76 -6.02 -0.37
CA LEU A 140 4.58 -6.87 -0.24
C LEU A 140 4.08 -7.28 -1.64
N PRO A 141 3.35 -8.41 -1.77
CA PRO A 141 2.75 -8.80 -3.05
C PRO A 141 1.89 -7.68 -3.62
N GLN A 142 2.32 -7.10 -4.75
CA GLN A 142 1.71 -5.91 -5.34
C GLN A 142 0.27 -6.15 -5.78
N SER A 143 -0.09 -7.39 -6.10
CA SER A 143 -1.47 -7.78 -6.45
C SER A 143 -2.50 -7.49 -5.34
N VAL A 144 -2.06 -7.37 -4.08
CA VAL A 144 -2.92 -7.11 -2.91
C VAL A 144 -2.53 -5.82 -2.21
N TYR A 145 -1.24 -5.49 -2.18
CA TYR A 145 -0.67 -4.32 -1.50
C TYR A 145 0.14 -3.45 -2.47
N PRO A 146 -0.50 -2.84 -3.48
CA PRO A 146 0.21 -2.01 -4.44
C PRO A 146 0.87 -0.82 -3.72
N THR A 147 2.20 -0.78 -3.81
CA THR A 147 3.02 0.21 -3.09
C THR A 147 2.79 1.62 -3.60
N ASP A 148 2.54 1.78 -4.88
CA ASP A 148 2.30 3.05 -5.55
C ASP A 148 1.02 3.73 -5.07
N ILE A 149 -0.07 3.01 -4.86
CA ILE A 149 -1.36 3.54 -4.38
C ILE A 149 -1.59 3.38 -2.87
N ARG A 150 -0.53 3.18 -2.07
CA ARG A 150 -0.60 3.00 -0.61
C ARG A 150 -1.44 4.08 0.07
N ASP A 151 -1.31 5.33 -0.34
CA ASP A 151 -1.94 6.47 0.31
C ASP A 151 -3.48 6.40 0.29
N ALA A 152 -4.04 5.69 -0.70
CA ALA A 152 -5.47 5.46 -0.84
C ALA A 152 -6.07 4.54 0.22
N THR A 153 -5.26 3.67 0.84
CA THR A 153 -5.77 2.59 1.72
C THR A 153 -5.23 2.63 3.14
N ILE A 154 -4.17 3.42 3.40
CA ILE A 154 -3.42 3.30 4.66
C ILE A 154 -4.13 3.88 5.88
N ALA A 155 -4.90 4.97 5.72
CA ALA A 155 -5.55 5.65 6.82
C ALA A 155 -6.76 6.48 6.36
N HIS A 156 -7.70 6.70 7.28
CA HIS A 156 -8.86 7.57 7.12
C HIS A 156 -8.95 8.57 8.27
N THR A 157 -9.50 9.75 8.03
CA THR A 157 -9.80 10.74 9.07
C THR A 157 -11.22 10.51 9.60
N GLY A 158 -11.33 10.01 10.82
CA GLY A 158 -12.62 9.59 11.39
C GLY A 158 -12.42 8.83 12.68
N GLY A 159 -13.02 7.65 12.79
CA GLY A 159 -12.87 6.81 13.96
C GLY A 159 -13.22 5.36 13.71
N ASP A 160 -12.88 4.54 14.68
CA ASP A 160 -13.26 3.14 14.71
C ASP A 160 -13.62 2.64 16.11
N ILE A 161 -14.31 1.51 16.14
CA ILE A 161 -14.47 0.67 17.31
C ILE A 161 -13.73 -0.65 17.06
N TYR A 162 -13.10 -1.17 18.10
CA TYR A 162 -12.33 -2.41 18.01
C TYR A 162 -12.35 -3.20 19.31
N GLY A 163 -12.02 -4.47 19.23
CA GLY A 163 -11.88 -5.29 20.41
C GLY A 163 -11.41 -6.71 20.12
N ASP A 164 -11.02 -7.37 21.22
CA ASP A 164 -10.60 -8.77 21.25
C ASP A 164 -11.52 -9.56 22.17
N VAL A 165 -12.12 -10.63 21.65
CA VAL A 165 -13.06 -11.50 22.37
C VAL A 165 -12.51 -12.92 22.41
N SER A 166 -12.20 -13.42 23.60
CA SER A 166 -11.89 -14.84 23.78
C SER A 166 -13.15 -15.67 23.73
N LEU A 167 -13.22 -16.57 22.75
CA LEU A 167 -14.38 -17.42 22.51
C LEU A 167 -14.42 -18.55 23.57
N LYS A 168 -15.62 -18.84 24.05
CA LYS A 168 -15.81 -19.92 25.04
C LYS A 168 -15.44 -21.28 24.47
N ARG A 169 -15.20 -22.26 25.35
CA ARG A 169 -14.92 -23.67 25.01
C ARG A 169 -13.65 -23.89 24.17
N GLY A 170 -12.67 -22.97 24.27
CA GLY A 170 -11.41 -23.11 23.55
C GLY A 170 -11.52 -22.89 22.03
N LEU A 171 -12.54 -22.15 21.57
CA LEU A 171 -12.72 -21.82 20.16
C LEU A 171 -11.78 -20.72 19.66
N GLY A 172 -10.78 -20.33 20.45
CA GLY A 172 -9.77 -19.33 20.07
C GLY A 172 -10.21 -17.90 20.38
N ASP A 173 -9.56 -16.93 19.73
CA ASP A 173 -9.81 -15.50 19.95
C ASP A 173 -10.28 -14.82 18.66
N LEU A 174 -11.26 -13.94 18.80
CA LEU A 174 -11.81 -13.13 17.73
C LEU A 174 -11.41 -11.68 17.95
N SER A 175 -10.76 -11.05 16.98
CA SER A 175 -10.51 -9.61 16.94
C SER A 175 -11.39 -8.98 15.88
N TYR A 176 -11.93 -7.80 16.17
CA TYR A 176 -12.75 -7.05 15.22
C TYR A 176 -12.41 -5.57 15.21
N THR A 177 -12.58 -4.94 14.06
CA THR A 177 -12.55 -3.48 13.87
C THR A 177 -13.70 -3.09 12.95
N ALA A 178 -14.41 -2.00 13.25
CA ALA A 178 -15.37 -1.37 12.36
C ALA A 178 -15.10 0.13 12.34
N TYR A 179 -14.97 0.72 11.15
CA TYR A 179 -14.51 2.09 10.99
C TYR A 179 -15.37 2.89 10.02
N VAL A 180 -15.33 4.21 10.20
CA VAL A 180 -15.90 5.20 9.29
C VAL A 180 -15.07 6.47 9.34
N GLY A 181 -14.85 7.07 8.18
CA GLY A 181 -14.10 8.32 8.06
C GLY A 181 -14.04 8.85 6.66
N HIS A 182 -13.19 9.83 6.46
CA HIS A 182 -12.94 10.49 5.19
C HIS A 182 -11.56 10.11 4.67
N ARG A 183 -11.50 9.62 3.43
CA ARG A 183 -10.27 9.46 2.64
C ARG A 183 -10.01 10.76 1.89
N SER A 184 -8.75 11.18 1.82
CA SER A 184 -8.32 12.32 1.00
C SER A 184 -6.95 12.02 0.42
N ASP A 185 -6.87 11.95 -0.89
CA ASP A 185 -5.63 11.66 -1.59
C ASP A 185 -4.85 12.94 -1.89
N SER A 186 -3.56 12.89 -1.64
CA SER A 186 -2.63 13.95 -2.02
C SER A 186 -2.41 13.95 -3.53
N ILE A 187 -2.06 15.12 -4.08
CA ILE A 187 -1.61 15.24 -5.48
C ILE A 187 -0.33 14.41 -5.77
N HIS A 188 0.40 14.00 -4.73
CA HIS A 188 1.58 13.13 -4.82
C HIS A 188 1.25 11.65 -4.63
N SER A 189 -0.03 11.29 -4.47
CA SER A 189 -0.47 9.90 -4.36
C SER A 189 -0.47 9.20 -5.72
N GLY A 190 -0.31 7.88 -5.72
CA GLY A 190 -0.32 7.09 -6.94
C GLY A 190 -1.65 7.15 -7.68
N TYR A 191 -2.76 7.29 -6.96
CA TYR A 191 -4.09 7.42 -7.57
C TYR A 191 -4.21 8.67 -8.42
N VAL A 192 -3.85 9.84 -7.87
CA VAL A 192 -3.89 11.12 -8.58
C VAL A 192 -2.83 11.16 -9.68
N TYR A 193 -1.64 10.63 -9.42
CA TYR A 193 -0.59 10.52 -10.43
C TYR A 193 -1.04 9.68 -11.64
N LEU A 194 -1.69 8.53 -11.41
CA LEU A 194 -2.24 7.70 -12.47
C LEU A 194 -3.20 8.48 -13.36
N ALA A 195 -4.12 9.25 -12.78
CA ALA A 195 -5.08 10.04 -13.53
C ALA A 195 -4.41 11.07 -14.45
N THR A 196 -3.28 11.67 -14.03
CA THR A 196 -2.55 12.63 -14.86
C THR A 196 -2.03 12.01 -16.16
N GLN A 197 -1.79 10.69 -16.20
CA GLN A 197 -1.38 9.96 -17.40
C GLN A 197 -2.47 9.97 -18.47
N TYR A 198 -3.72 10.15 -18.05
CA TYR A 198 -4.88 10.28 -18.91
C TYR A 198 -5.33 11.74 -19.12
N GLY A 199 -4.50 12.70 -18.71
CA GLY A 199 -4.79 14.13 -18.84
C GLY A 199 -5.79 14.66 -17.81
N LEU A 200 -6.07 13.92 -16.73
CA LEU A 200 -6.94 14.37 -15.64
C LEU A 200 -6.08 14.95 -14.50
N HIS A 201 -6.14 16.25 -14.31
CA HIS A 201 -5.40 16.94 -13.24
C HIS A 201 -6.33 17.25 -12.08
N TYR A 202 -6.34 16.40 -11.05
CA TYR A 202 -7.19 16.58 -9.89
C TYR A 202 -6.75 17.75 -9.01
N SER A 203 -7.72 18.59 -8.65
CA SER A 203 -7.58 19.58 -7.58
C SER A 203 -8.02 19.05 -6.22
N SER A 204 -8.89 18.04 -6.20
CA SER A 204 -9.29 17.27 -5.01
C SER A 204 -9.74 15.87 -5.41
N TYR A 205 -9.43 14.90 -4.57
CA TYR A 205 -9.89 13.52 -4.71
C TYR A 205 -10.06 12.91 -3.32
N GLY A 206 -11.28 12.47 -2.99
CA GLY A 206 -11.59 11.93 -1.68
C GLY A 206 -13.08 11.84 -1.40
N GLY A 207 -13.42 11.25 -0.26
CA GLY A 207 -14.80 11.03 0.13
C GLY A 207 -14.97 10.16 1.36
N LEU A 208 -16.16 9.63 1.55
CA LEU A 208 -16.51 8.76 2.65
C LEU A 208 -15.87 7.38 2.45
N GLN A 209 -15.27 6.83 3.52
CA GLN A 209 -14.75 5.48 3.59
C GLN A 209 -15.28 4.81 4.85
N TYR A 210 -15.81 3.60 4.74
CA TYR A 210 -16.26 2.83 5.90
C TYR A 210 -16.06 1.33 5.65
N GLY A 211 -15.97 0.57 6.75
CA GLY A 211 -15.74 -0.87 6.61
C GLY A 211 -15.43 -1.55 7.92
N GLY A 212 -14.85 -2.73 7.79
CA GLY A 212 -14.46 -3.50 8.95
C GLY A 212 -13.57 -4.70 8.61
N ASP A 213 -13.00 -5.25 9.66
CA ASP A 213 -12.11 -6.40 9.64
C ASP A 213 -12.47 -7.36 10.77
N LEU A 214 -12.45 -8.64 10.48
CA LEU A 214 -12.70 -9.70 11.44
C LEU A 214 -11.59 -10.75 11.33
N ARG A 215 -10.86 -10.98 12.43
CA ARG A 215 -9.73 -11.92 12.54
C ARG A 215 -10.03 -12.99 13.56
N TRP A 216 -9.90 -14.22 13.18
CA TRP A 216 -10.05 -15.35 14.07
C TRP A 216 -8.73 -16.11 14.25
N LYS A 217 -8.14 -16.01 15.44
CA LYS A 217 -7.08 -16.90 15.89
C LYS A 217 -7.72 -18.22 16.30
N THR A 218 -7.62 -19.21 15.43
CA THR A 218 -8.30 -20.48 15.59
C THR A 218 -7.74 -21.31 16.76
N PRO A 219 -8.41 -22.40 17.20
CA PRO A 219 -7.86 -23.34 18.14
C PRO A 219 -6.58 -24.05 17.64
N LEU A 220 -6.39 -24.17 16.32
CA LEU A 220 -5.16 -24.69 15.74
C LEU A 220 -4.04 -23.68 15.96
N LYS A 221 -3.09 -24.04 16.82
CA LYS A 221 -1.97 -23.17 17.16
C LYS A 221 -1.24 -22.65 15.92
N GLY A 222 -1.16 -21.33 15.81
CA GLY A 222 -0.48 -20.63 14.72
C GLY A 222 -1.35 -20.36 13.50
N LEU A 223 -2.63 -20.79 13.46
CA LEU A 223 -3.55 -20.49 12.38
C LEU A 223 -4.44 -19.29 12.71
N LEU A 224 -4.35 -18.27 11.86
CA LEU A 224 -5.22 -17.11 11.82
C LEU A 224 -5.91 -17.08 10.46
N ILE A 225 -7.21 -16.80 10.44
CA ILE A 225 -7.98 -16.49 9.22
C ILE A 225 -8.78 -15.22 9.44
N GLY A 226 -9.10 -14.52 8.38
CA GLY A 226 -9.89 -13.30 8.51
C GLY A 226 -10.50 -12.85 7.18
N ALA A 227 -11.36 -11.85 7.32
CA ALA A 227 -12.03 -11.19 6.22
C ALA A 227 -12.21 -9.71 6.52
N SER A 228 -12.09 -8.90 5.49
CA SER A 228 -12.31 -7.45 5.55
C SER A 228 -13.20 -6.99 4.42
N ARG A 229 -13.95 -5.93 4.68
CA ARG A 229 -14.67 -5.17 3.67
C ARG A 229 -14.45 -3.68 3.89
N MET A 230 -14.29 -2.96 2.78
CA MET A 230 -14.24 -1.51 2.71
C MET A 230 -15.18 -1.05 1.59
N ASP A 231 -16.00 -0.07 1.87
CA ASP A 231 -16.86 0.62 0.91
C ASP A 231 -16.48 2.10 0.91
N GLU A 232 -16.49 2.71 -0.27
CA GLU A 232 -16.09 4.09 -0.49
C GLU A 232 -17.10 4.83 -1.37
N ASP A 233 -17.28 6.12 -1.07
CA ASP A 233 -18.04 7.09 -1.88
C ASP A 233 -17.08 8.25 -2.15
N ILE A 234 -16.42 8.21 -3.31
CA ILE A 234 -15.32 9.10 -3.65
C ILE A 234 -15.77 10.07 -4.75
N THR A 235 -15.41 11.32 -4.58
CA THR A 235 -15.59 12.36 -5.60
C THR A 235 -14.28 13.02 -5.93
N GLY A 236 -13.96 13.10 -7.21
CA GLY A 236 -12.83 13.82 -7.77
C GLY A 236 -13.27 15.09 -8.48
N LYS A 237 -12.47 16.17 -8.39
CA LYS A 237 -12.62 17.38 -9.21
C LYS A 237 -11.34 17.58 -9.99
N ALA A 238 -11.43 17.50 -11.31
CA ALA A 238 -10.29 17.57 -12.20
C ALA A 238 -10.43 18.69 -13.25
N THR A 239 -9.30 19.06 -13.82
CA THR A 239 -9.22 19.76 -15.11
C THR A 239 -8.70 18.76 -16.13
N VAL A 240 -9.48 18.51 -17.17
CA VAL A 240 -9.08 17.64 -18.29
C VAL A 240 -8.30 18.44 -19.30
N VAL A 241 -7.16 17.91 -19.75
CA VAL A 241 -6.39 18.42 -20.90
C VAL A 241 -6.87 17.71 -22.15
N ASN A 242 -7.58 18.46 -23.00
CA ASN A 242 -8.15 17.92 -24.23
C ASN A 242 -7.10 17.88 -25.35
N THR A 243 -6.72 16.68 -25.75
CA THR A 243 -5.74 16.44 -26.83
C THR A 243 -6.39 16.14 -28.20
N THR A 244 -7.73 16.05 -28.26
CA THR A 244 -8.44 15.69 -29.50
C THR A 244 -8.48 16.82 -30.52
N GLY A 245 -8.25 18.08 -30.11
CA GLY A 245 -8.37 19.28 -30.94
C GLY A 245 -9.84 19.70 -31.21
N ILE A 246 -10.81 19.01 -30.66
CA ILE A 246 -12.22 19.32 -30.77
C ILE A 246 -12.71 19.89 -29.44
N GLY A 247 -13.26 21.11 -29.44
CA GLY A 247 -13.72 21.81 -28.23
C GLY A 247 -12.61 22.58 -27.50
N PRO A 248 -12.85 23.00 -26.24
CA PRO A 248 -11.87 23.76 -25.46
C PRO A 248 -10.64 22.89 -25.15
N SER A 249 -9.46 23.51 -25.09
CA SER A 249 -8.19 22.84 -24.78
C SER A 249 -8.15 22.29 -23.35
N THR A 250 -8.92 22.85 -22.44
CA THR A 250 -9.11 22.37 -21.06
C THR A 250 -10.55 22.57 -20.64
N PHE A 251 -11.08 21.67 -19.82
CA PHE A 251 -12.43 21.82 -19.24
C PHE A 251 -12.48 21.15 -17.86
N PRO A 252 -13.37 21.60 -16.97
CA PRO A 252 -13.58 20.97 -15.68
C PRO A 252 -14.33 19.65 -15.83
N GLU A 253 -13.95 18.66 -15.03
CA GLU A 253 -14.61 17.38 -14.91
C GLU A 253 -14.78 17.00 -13.43
N THR A 254 -15.84 16.30 -13.13
CA THR A 254 -16.08 15.69 -11.83
C THR A 254 -16.29 14.21 -12.06
N ASP A 255 -15.53 13.38 -11.35
CA ASP A 255 -15.80 11.96 -11.25
C ASP A 255 -16.52 11.63 -9.93
N HIS A 256 -17.33 10.61 -9.96
CA HIS A 256 -18.02 10.10 -8.77
C HIS A 256 -18.09 8.58 -8.84
N SER A 257 -17.49 7.92 -7.86
CA SER A 257 -17.60 6.47 -7.69
C SER A 257 -18.98 6.12 -7.13
N LYS A 258 -19.86 5.54 -7.95
CA LYS A 258 -21.22 5.11 -7.55
C LYS A 258 -21.19 3.85 -6.71
N ALA A 259 -20.27 2.95 -7.02
CA ALA A 259 -20.00 1.77 -6.23
C ALA A 259 -18.48 1.54 -6.21
N ASP A 260 -17.90 1.67 -5.05
CA ASP A 260 -16.48 1.44 -4.80
C ASP A 260 -16.36 0.57 -3.56
N TRP A 261 -15.88 -0.66 -3.72
CA TRP A 261 -15.71 -1.56 -2.61
C TRP A 261 -14.56 -2.52 -2.79
N THR A 262 -13.95 -2.87 -1.67
CA THR A 262 -12.93 -3.91 -1.58
C THR A 262 -13.36 -5.00 -0.61
N ASN A 263 -13.33 -6.26 -1.05
CA ASN A 263 -13.38 -7.43 -0.17
C ASN A 263 -12.00 -8.09 -0.12
N GLN A 264 -11.58 -8.51 1.08
CA GLN A 264 -10.32 -9.20 1.26
C GLN A 264 -10.50 -10.39 2.22
N PHE A 265 -9.99 -11.56 1.82
CA PHE A 265 -9.99 -12.79 2.61
C PHE A 265 -8.54 -13.23 2.79
N TYR A 266 -8.18 -13.63 4.00
CA TYR A 266 -6.78 -13.92 4.29
C TYR A 266 -6.59 -15.01 5.33
N GLY A 267 -5.42 -15.62 5.30
CA GLY A 267 -4.99 -16.58 6.28
C GLY A 267 -3.48 -16.56 6.47
N GLU A 268 -3.06 -16.83 7.69
CA GLU A 268 -1.68 -17.01 8.10
C GLU A 268 -1.56 -18.31 8.90
N TYR A 269 -0.53 -19.10 8.60
CA TYR A 269 -0.19 -20.27 9.40
C TYR A 269 1.28 -20.24 9.76
N THR A 270 1.56 -20.15 11.06
CA THR A 270 2.93 -20.18 11.59
C THR A 270 3.17 -21.46 12.40
N VAL A 271 4.16 -22.25 11.98
CA VAL A 271 4.60 -23.45 12.67
C VAL A 271 6.13 -23.49 12.78
N GLY A 272 6.64 -23.41 14.01
CA GLY A 272 8.07 -23.35 14.25
C GLY A 272 8.75 -22.17 13.54
N LYS A 273 9.59 -22.47 12.54
CA LYS A 273 10.32 -21.46 11.74
C LYS A 273 9.67 -21.13 10.40
N LEU A 274 8.60 -21.84 10.06
CA LEU A 274 7.85 -21.67 8.81
C LEU A 274 6.63 -20.80 9.06
N ARG A 275 6.40 -19.82 8.18
CA ARG A 275 5.18 -19.05 8.08
C ARG A 275 4.68 -19.11 6.65
N ILE A 276 3.40 -19.35 6.49
CA ILE A 276 2.69 -19.36 5.21
C ILE A 276 1.57 -18.33 5.30
N ASP A 277 1.48 -17.44 4.33
CA ASP A 277 0.45 -16.42 4.21
C ASP A 277 -0.23 -16.52 2.86
N SER A 278 -1.52 -16.27 2.83
CA SER A 278 -2.29 -16.17 1.59
C SER A 278 -3.40 -15.15 1.76
N GLU A 279 -3.61 -14.34 0.73
CA GLU A 279 -4.70 -13.38 0.68
C GLU A 279 -5.32 -13.37 -0.72
N TYR A 280 -6.63 -13.10 -0.76
CA TYR A 280 -7.39 -12.78 -1.96
C TYR A 280 -8.06 -11.43 -1.75
N ARG A 281 -7.89 -10.51 -2.72
CA ARG A 281 -8.54 -9.20 -2.77
C ARG A 281 -9.37 -9.09 -4.05
N ARG A 282 -10.58 -8.56 -3.92
CA ARG A 282 -11.37 -8.07 -5.05
C ARG A 282 -11.78 -6.64 -4.79
N PHE A 283 -11.47 -5.78 -5.73
CA PHE A 283 -11.85 -4.38 -5.75
C PHE A 283 -12.74 -4.13 -6.95
N LEU A 284 -13.89 -3.52 -6.72
CA LEU A 284 -14.80 -3.05 -7.75
C LEU A 284 -14.94 -1.55 -7.64
N ASN A 285 -14.82 -0.84 -8.76
CA ASN A 285 -15.13 0.57 -8.89
C ASN A 285 -16.08 0.77 -10.07
N ASP A 286 -17.20 1.47 -9.84
CA ASP A 286 -18.12 1.94 -10.88
C ASP A 286 -18.22 3.45 -10.74
N ALA A 287 -17.66 4.19 -11.70
CA ALA A 287 -17.51 5.63 -11.66
C ALA A 287 -18.15 6.33 -12.86
N ASP A 288 -18.80 7.46 -12.60
CA ASP A 288 -19.27 8.41 -13.61
C ASP A 288 -18.32 9.61 -13.69
N TYR A 289 -17.94 9.96 -14.90
CA TYR A 289 -17.17 11.15 -15.23
C TYR A 289 -18.13 12.16 -15.87
N SER A 290 -18.26 13.34 -15.26
CA SER A 290 -19.24 14.35 -15.63
C SER A 290 -18.56 15.64 -16.07
N ALA A 291 -18.90 16.13 -17.26
CA ALA A 291 -18.46 17.40 -17.78
C ALA A 291 -19.63 18.06 -18.57
N PHE A 292 -19.57 19.37 -18.82
CA PHE A 292 -20.56 20.11 -19.60
C PHE A 292 -22.01 19.95 -19.10
N GLY A 293 -22.20 19.65 -17.82
CA GLY A 293 -23.51 19.51 -17.19
C GLY A 293 -24.14 18.12 -17.29
N GLY A 294 -23.39 17.09 -17.70
CA GLY A 294 -23.88 15.71 -17.78
C GLY A 294 -22.76 14.67 -17.67
N VAL A 295 -23.13 13.41 -17.55
CA VAL A 295 -22.20 12.28 -17.59
C VAL A 295 -21.66 12.11 -19.01
N VAL A 296 -20.37 12.13 -19.20
CA VAL A 296 -19.69 11.99 -20.50
C VAL A 296 -19.04 10.62 -20.67
N LEU A 297 -18.71 9.94 -19.57
CA LEU A 297 -18.11 8.62 -19.54
C LEU A 297 -18.54 7.88 -18.29
N THR A 298 -18.79 6.59 -18.41
CA THR A 298 -18.91 5.65 -17.29
C THR A 298 -17.81 4.61 -17.37
N ASN A 299 -17.30 4.16 -16.24
CA ASN A 299 -16.26 3.13 -16.21
C ASN A 299 -16.48 2.17 -15.02
N GLU A 300 -16.62 0.88 -15.33
CA GLU A 300 -16.61 -0.16 -14.31
C GLU A 300 -15.28 -0.91 -14.37
N THR A 301 -14.63 -1.06 -13.23
CA THR A 301 -13.34 -1.76 -13.09
C THR A 301 -13.45 -2.83 -12.00
N ASP A 302 -13.20 -4.11 -12.35
CA ASP A 302 -13.11 -5.25 -11.41
C ASP A 302 -11.66 -5.74 -11.36
N VAL A 303 -11.00 -5.49 -10.25
CA VAL A 303 -9.62 -5.91 -9.98
C VAL A 303 -9.62 -7.10 -9.04
N ARG A 304 -8.87 -8.14 -9.38
CA ARG A 304 -8.68 -9.32 -8.55
C ARG A 304 -7.21 -9.59 -8.35
N GLY A 305 -6.82 -9.63 -7.09
CA GLY A 305 -5.46 -9.95 -6.68
C GLY A 305 -5.43 -11.09 -5.68
N TRP A 306 -4.41 -11.96 -5.75
CA TRP A 306 -4.16 -12.93 -4.71
C TRP A 306 -2.69 -13.33 -4.71
N TYR A 307 -2.25 -13.83 -3.56
CA TYR A 307 -0.92 -14.43 -3.43
C TYR A 307 -0.93 -15.60 -2.45
N VAL A 308 0.10 -16.43 -2.57
CA VAL A 308 0.51 -17.39 -1.56
C VAL A 308 2.00 -17.19 -1.32
N SER A 309 2.39 -17.02 -0.06
CA SER A 309 3.78 -16.82 0.34
C SER A 309 4.22 -17.87 1.36
N GLY A 310 5.52 -18.14 1.37
CA GLY A 310 6.17 -18.92 2.39
C GLY A 310 7.46 -18.27 2.84
N THR A 311 7.68 -18.17 4.15
CA THR A 311 8.93 -17.67 4.71
C THR A 311 9.48 -18.66 5.73
N TYR A 312 10.79 -18.88 5.70
CA TYR A 312 11.47 -19.80 6.60
C TYR A 312 12.71 -19.16 7.23
N ARG A 313 12.75 -19.14 8.56
CA ARG A 313 13.92 -18.64 9.29
C ARG A 313 14.97 -19.73 9.38
N VAL A 314 15.93 -19.69 8.47
CA VAL A 314 17.03 -20.68 8.38
C VAL A 314 17.88 -20.65 9.65
N MET A 315 18.32 -19.42 10.03
CA MET A 315 19.10 -19.18 11.23
C MET A 315 18.71 -17.83 11.86
N LYS A 316 19.26 -17.51 13.05
CA LYS A 316 18.89 -16.30 13.81
C LYS A 316 18.90 -15.00 12.97
N ARG A 317 19.81 -14.91 11.99
CA ARG A 317 20.03 -13.71 11.18
C ARG A 317 19.61 -13.86 9.72
N LEU A 318 19.16 -15.04 9.27
CA LEU A 318 18.81 -15.30 7.88
C LEU A 318 17.40 -15.86 7.79
N ALA A 319 16.56 -15.19 7.04
CA ALA A 319 15.27 -15.70 6.60
C ALA A 319 15.22 -15.73 5.06
N LEU A 320 14.64 -16.78 4.51
CA LEU A 320 14.34 -16.91 3.09
C LEU A 320 12.84 -16.84 2.89
N GLY A 321 12.42 -16.31 1.76
CA GLY A 321 11.01 -16.21 1.40
C GLY A 321 10.80 -16.45 -0.09
N SER A 322 9.60 -16.89 -0.42
CA SER A 322 9.13 -16.94 -1.80
C SER A 322 7.63 -16.70 -1.82
N TYR A 323 7.14 -16.05 -2.86
CA TYR A 323 5.71 -16.00 -3.13
C TYR A 323 5.40 -16.11 -4.61
N TYR A 324 4.18 -16.52 -4.89
CA TYR A 324 3.55 -16.36 -6.19
C TYR A 324 2.33 -15.47 -6.03
N SER A 325 2.22 -14.44 -6.86
CA SER A 325 1.08 -13.55 -6.86
C SER A 325 0.48 -13.39 -8.25
N ARG A 326 -0.82 -13.09 -8.28
CA ARG A 326 -1.55 -12.80 -9.50
C ARG A 326 -2.41 -11.56 -9.29
N TYR A 327 -2.30 -10.66 -10.24
CA TYR A 327 -3.17 -9.52 -10.44
C TYR A 327 -3.88 -9.68 -11.77
N SER A 328 -5.16 -9.34 -11.83
CA SER A 328 -5.93 -9.25 -13.08
C SER A 328 -6.96 -8.15 -12.97
N VAL A 329 -7.18 -7.45 -14.07
CA VAL A 329 -8.15 -6.37 -14.19
C VAL A 329 -9.09 -6.61 -15.34
N THR A 330 -10.38 -6.33 -15.11
CA THR A 330 -11.40 -6.19 -16.13
C THR A 330 -11.98 -4.79 -16.07
N SER A 331 -12.23 -4.18 -17.22
CA SER A 331 -12.83 -2.86 -17.29
C SER A 331 -13.85 -2.80 -18.42
N VAL A 332 -14.91 -2.04 -18.15
CA VAL A 332 -15.94 -1.71 -19.13
C VAL A 332 -16.16 -0.22 -19.09
N SER A 333 -15.99 0.44 -20.23
CA SER A 333 -16.21 1.89 -20.36
C SER A 333 -17.28 2.16 -21.39
N GLY A 334 -18.11 3.18 -21.16
CA GLY A 334 -19.18 3.56 -22.09
C GLY A 334 -19.56 5.04 -21.99
N GLY A 335 -20.19 5.55 -23.03
CA GLY A 335 -20.77 6.91 -23.02
C GLY A 335 -22.12 6.95 -22.28
N PRO A 336 -22.77 8.15 -22.20
CA PRO A 336 -24.00 8.39 -21.44
C PRO A 336 -25.19 7.50 -21.86
N GLU A 337 -25.19 6.98 -23.06
CA GLU A 337 -26.28 6.13 -23.60
C GLU A 337 -26.05 4.62 -23.41
N GLY A 338 -25.07 4.23 -22.63
CA GLY A 338 -24.89 2.82 -22.22
C GLY A 338 -24.51 1.87 -23.34
N VAL A 339 -23.92 2.35 -24.42
CA VAL A 339 -23.28 1.48 -25.41
C VAL A 339 -21.93 1.06 -24.79
N TYR A 340 -21.99 0.10 -23.88
CA TYR A 340 -20.82 -0.58 -23.37
C TYR A 340 -20.23 -1.41 -24.51
N ALA A 341 -19.08 -1.03 -25.02
CA ALA A 341 -18.21 -2.00 -25.65
C ALA A 341 -17.64 -2.83 -24.50
N PRO A 342 -18.05 -4.11 -24.31
CA PRO A 342 -17.36 -4.93 -23.33
C PRO A 342 -15.91 -5.00 -23.80
N ASN A 343 -15.04 -4.31 -23.10
CA ASN A 343 -13.64 -4.65 -23.16
C ASN A 343 -13.62 -6.08 -22.59
N GLN A 344 -13.70 -7.06 -23.49
CA GLN A 344 -13.53 -8.45 -23.11
C GLN A 344 -12.09 -8.54 -22.62
N THR A 345 -11.95 -8.37 -21.35
CA THR A 345 -10.70 -8.58 -20.68
C THR A 345 -10.41 -10.06 -20.71
N ASP A 346 -9.85 -10.46 -21.79
CA ASP A 346 -9.09 -11.66 -21.81
C ASP A 346 -7.91 -11.45 -20.84
N THR A 347 -8.04 -12.01 -19.65
CA THR A 347 -6.96 -11.99 -18.65
C THR A 347 -5.71 -12.72 -19.15
N GLY A 348 -5.76 -13.35 -20.30
CA GLY A 348 -4.61 -13.86 -21.04
C GLY A 348 -3.79 -12.80 -21.72
N LEU A 349 -4.34 -11.60 -21.98
CA LEU A 349 -3.56 -10.50 -22.56
C LEU A 349 -2.65 -9.86 -21.51
N PRO A 350 -1.36 -9.63 -21.85
CA PRO A 350 -0.37 -9.09 -20.89
C PRO A 350 -0.74 -7.73 -20.28
N GLU A 351 -1.55 -6.95 -20.97
CA GLU A 351 -2.05 -5.65 -20.53
C GLU A 351 -3.14 -5.74 -19.44
N ASN A 352 -3.70 -6.92 -19.19
CA ASN A 352 -4.78 -7.14 -18.25
C ASN A 352 -4.38 -7.96 -17.02
N HIS A 353 -3.10 -8.32 -16.89
CA HIS A 353 -2.61 -9.06 -15.73
C HIS A 353 -1.15 -8.75 -15.39
N VAL A 354 -0.77 -9.08 -14.14
CA VAL A 354 0.61 -9.28 -13.72
C VAL A 354 0.69 -10.55 -12.88
N TYR A 355 1.50 -11.51 -13.30
CA TYR A 355 1.81 -12.72 -12.55
C TYR A 355 3.26 -12.65 -12.11
N ASP A 356 3.51 -12.63 -10.80
CA ASP A 356 4.84 -12.44 -10.25
C ASP A 356 5.28 -13.64 -9.40
N LYS A 357 6.45 -14.17 -9.70
CA LYS A 357 7.15 -15.19 -8.91
C LYS A 357 8.33 -14.54 -8.24
N VAL A 358 8.37 -14.62 -6.91
CA VAL A 358 9.37 -13.91 -6.12
C VAL A 358 10.17 -14.85 -5.25
N VAL A 359 11.46 -14.57 -5.17
CA VAL A 359 12.37 -15.16 -4.18
C VAL A 359 13.06 -14.05 -3.41
N SER A 360 13.15 -14.20 -2.10
CA SER A 360 13.68 -13.17 -1.20
C SER A 360 14.61 -13.77 -0.15
N ALA A 361 15.64 -13.03 0.21
CA ALA A 361 16.50 -13.30 1.33
C ALA A 361 16.63 -12.05 2.20
N ARG A 362 16.44 -12.22 3.52
CA ARG A 362 16.63 -11.17 4.52
C ARG A 362 17.76 -11.56 5.45
N VAL A 363 18.71 -10.63 5.64
CA VAL A 363 19.81 -10.75 6.59
C VAL A 363 19.67 -9.67 7.68
N ASP A 364 19.50 -10.08 8.93
CA ASP A 364 19.50 -9.18 10.08
C ASP A 364 20.95 -8.93 10.51
N LEU A 365 21.53 -7.79 10.12
CA LEU A 365 22.91 -7.39 10.46
C LEU A 365 23.02 -7.04 11.95
N LYS A 366 22.01 -6.33 12.46
CA LYS A 366 21.80 -5.98 13.87
C LYS A 366 20.32 -6.18 14.23
N LYS A 367 19.93 -6.02 15.48
CA LYS A 367 18.52 -6.08 15.90
C LYS A 367 17.67 -4.98 15.24
N PHE A 368 18.28 -3.84 14.91
CA PHE A 368 17.67 -2.66 14.34
C PHE A 368 18.04 -2.44 12.87
N TRP A 369 18.80 -3.34 12.23
CA TRP A 369 19.31 -3.14 10.87
C TRP A 369 19.25 -4.44 10.07
N ASN A 370 18.59 -4.40 8.94
CA ASN A 370 18.47 -5.54 8.02
C ASN A 370 18.80 -5.14 6.56
N VAL A 371 19.14 -6.14 5.77
CA VAL A 371 19.28 -6.04 4.32
C VAL A 371 18.44 -7.14 3.70
N LYS A 372 17.75 -6.79 2.63
CA LYS A 372 16.92 -7.71 1.83
C LYS A 372 17.37 -7.69 0.38
N VAL A 373 17.33 -8.85 -0.24
CA VAL A 373 17.57 -9.03 -1.67
C VAL A 373 16.42 -9.84 -2.23
N GLU A 374 15.81 -9.34 -3.31
CA GLU A 374 14.59 -9.90 -3.85
C GLU A 374 14.66 -9.94 -5.37
N GLY A 375 14.30 -11.08 -5.95
CA GLY A 375 14.19 -11.26 -7.40
C GLY A 375 12.73 -11.47 -7.77
N HIS A 376 12.24 -10.72 -8.76
CA HIS A 376 10.91 -10.80 -9.33
C HIS A 376 10.96 -11.34 -10.75
N PHE A 377 10.03 -12.21 -11.11
CA PHE A 377 9.87 -12.79 -12.44
C PHE A 377 8.43 -12.57 -12.87
N MET A 378 8.18 -11.42 -13.47
CA MET A 378 6.86 -10.92 -13.83
C MET A 378 6.49 -11.28 -15.25
N ASN A 379 5.21 -11.65 -15.45
CA ASN A 379 4.57 -11.84 -16.75
C ASN A 379 3.31 -10.97 -16.79
N GLY A 380 3.18 -10.19 -17.85
CA GLY A 380 2.17 -9.14 -18.01
C GLY A 380 2.64 -7.81 -17.41
N TYR A 381 1.86 -6.75 -17.68
CA TYR A 381 2.13 -5.40 -17.21
C TYR A 381 0.87 -4.67 -16.69
N GLY A 382 -0.32 -5.32 -16.75
CA GLY A 382 -1.54 -4.89 -16.05
C GLY A 382 -1.97 -3.44 -16.30
N PHE A 383 -1.68 -2.91 -17.49
CA PHE A 383 -1.81 -1.47 -17.76
C PHE A 383 -3.22 -1.02 -18.16
N SER A 384 -4.11 -1.90 -18.67
CA SER A 384 -5.28 -1.49 -19.47
C SER A 384 -6.20 -0.47 -18.78
N THR A 385 -6.33 -0.52 -17.44
CA THR A 385 -7.18 0.44 -16.71
C THR A 385 -6.60 0.83 -15.34
N PHE A 386 -5.85 -0.06 -14.73
CA PHE A 386 -5.31 0.11 -13.38
C PHE A 386 -3.93 -0.52 -13.34
N PRO A 387 -2.85 0.23 -13.61
CA PRO A 387 -1.50 -0.31 -13.69
C PRO A 387 -1.06 -0.88 -12.34
N ASP A 388 -0.49 -2.08 -12.37
CA ASP A 388 0.15 -2.73 -11.21
C ASP A 388 1.65 -2.41 -11.21
N GLY A 389 1.97 -1.13 -11.01
CA GLY A 389 3.33 -0.61 -10.97
C GLY A 389 3.98 -0.34 -12.34
N PHE A 390 3.27 -0.55 -13.45
CA PHE A 390 3.78 -0.25 -14.81
C PHE A 390 3.10 0.96 -15.42
N TYR A 391 3.85 2.01 -15.72
CA TYR A 391 3.36 3.30 -16.18
C TYR A 391 3.93 3.66 -17.56
N PRO A 392 3.08 4.18 -18.49
CA PRO A 392 3.52 4.56 -19.84
C PRO A 392 4.59 5.65 -19.85
N GLU A 393 4.50 6.59 -18.90
CA GLU A 393 5.40 7.72 -18.79
C GLU A 393 6.86 7.30 -18.65
N VAL A 394 7.11 6.25 -17.86
CA VAL A 394 8.46 5.67 -17.71
C VAL A 394 8.75 4.56 -18.72
N ASN A 395 7.78 4.19 -19.57
CA ASN A 395 7.89 3.20 -20.63
C ASN A 395 7.45 3.77 -21.99
N PRO A 396 8.05 4.88 -22.49
CA PRO A 396 7.57 5.60 -23.67
C PRO A 396 7.66 4.79 -24.98
N HIS A 397 8.36 3.67 -24.98
CA HIS A 397 8.50 2.78 -26.16
C HIS A 397 7.54 1.58 -26.10
N GLY A 398 6.58 1.58 -25.18
CA GLY A 398 5.64 0.48 -24.94
C GLY A 398 6.17 -0.55 -23.96
N PHE A 399 5.44 -1.65 -23.83
CA PHE A 399 5.69 -2.66 -22.80
C PHE A 399 6.13 -4.00 -23.39
N ASN A 400 7.02 -4.68 -22.68
CA ASN A 400 7.37 -6.07 -22.89
C ASN A 400 6.48 -6.97 -22.02
N ASN A 401 6.14 -8.15 -22.52
CA ASN A 401 5.29 -9.10 -21.82
C ASN A 401 5.94 -9.69 -20.55
N ASN A 402 7.26 -9.65 -20.46
CA ASN A 402 7.99 -10.20 -19.32
C ASN A 402 9.00 -9.20 -18.79
N THR A 403 9.06 -9.09 -17.47
CA THR A 403 10.02 -8.23 -16.77
C THR A 403 10.63 -9.00 -15.60
N ASN A 404 11.94 -9.07 -15.54
CA ASN A 404 12.64 -9.54 -14.35
C ASN A 404 13.20 -8.35 -13.60
N ALA A 405 13.01 -8.34 -12.27
CA ALA A 405 13.54 -7.27 -11.43
C ALA A 405 14.41 -7.83 -10.30
N LEU A 406 15.45 -7.06 -9.98
CA LEU A 406 16.25 -7.23 -8.77
C LEU A 406 15.98 -6.03 -7.86
N VAL A 407 15.58 -6.30 -6.63
CA VAL A 407 15.40 -5.29 -5.58
C VAL A 407 16.38 -5.58 -4.45
N VAL A 408 17.13 -4.56 -4.04
CA VAL A 408 17.98 -4.61 -2.84
C VAL A 408 17.51 -3.49 -1.93
N LYS A 409 17.15 -3.80 -0.68
CA LYS A 409 16.66 -2.82 0.28
C LYS A 409 17.35 -2.99 1.63
N THR A 410 17.81 -1.90 2.22
CA THR A 410 18.33 -1.88 3.59
C THR A 410 17.45 -1.01 4.45
N GLY A 411 17.17 -1.43 5.67
CA GLY A 411 16.30 -0.71 6.58
C GLY A 411 16.81 -0.72 8.00
N VAL A 412 16.60 0.39 8.69
CA VAL A 412 16.88 0.57 10.11
C VAL A 412 15.62 0.97 10.85
N ASN A 413 15.53 0.58 12.13
CA ASN A 413 14.43 1.00 13.02
C ASN A 413 14.95 1.20 14.45
N PHE A 414 14.29 2.05 15.22
CA PHE A 414 14.60 2.33 16.62
C PHE A 414 13.36 2.62 17.45
#